data_c593db258303dc0e08da7b1d1d8854bb
#
_entry.id   c593db258303dc0e08da7b1d1d8854bb
#
_cell.length_a   1.000
_cell.length_b   1.000
_cell.length_c   1.000
_cell.angle_alpha   90.00
_cell.angle_beta   90.00
_cell.angle_gamma   90.00
#
_symmetry.space_group_name_H-M   'P 1'
#
loop_
_entity.id
_entity.type
_entity.pdbx_description
1 polymer ?
#
loop_
_entity_poly.entity_id
_entity_poly.type
_entity_poly.pdbx_seq_one_letter_code
_entity_poly.pdbx_strand_id
1 'polypeptide(L)'
;MNKDFTIAIAGNPNCGKTALFNVLTGSNQVVGNWPGVTVEKKEGSFVLDGRKIRVVDIPGIYALLANSEDERAALDYLLSRDADLIINILDATNLERNLFLTTQLAEMHVPMVLAINMMDLANKRGLVLDLEELSKTFGVPVIPLTAVSTKSCAKFVRRLAQALKEDLGLPKEMQHSELIEKEIASITPAFSSLARELNVSSRWVSVQYLSGLPVITEKVNQKGIEVSAEKIKTTLNEDPAFALADSRYAYIRQVVLSVVKAEL
;
A
#
# COMPACT_ATOMS: atom_id res chain seq x y z
N MET A 1 -22.72 14.86 -11.32
CA MET A 1 -21.38 15.48 -11.31
C MET A 1 -20.38 14.35 -11.48
N ASN A 2 -19.54 14.39 -12.52
CA ASN A 2 -18.46 13.40 -12.61
C ASN A 2 -17.51 13.62 -11.43
N LYS A 3 -17.31 12.59 -10.60
CA LYS A 3 -16.32 12.60 -9.53
C LYS A 3 -14.94 12.87 -10.14
N ASP A 4 -14.16 13.78 -9.58
CA ASP A 4 -12.77 13.98 -10.00
C ASP A 4 -11.99 12.68 -9.73
N PHE A 5 -11.11 12.29 -10.66
CA PHE A 5 -10.23 11.15 -10.44
C PHE A 5 -9.26 11.46 -9.31
N THR A 6 -9.22 10.60 -8.30
CA THR A 6 -8.45 10.82 -7.08
C THR A 6 -7.26 9.87 -6.99
N ILE A 7 -6.08 10.44 -6.83
CA ILE A 7 -4.84 9.70 -6.56
C ILE A 7 -4.47 9.89 -5.09
N ALA A 8 -4.22 8.79 -4.39
CA ALA A 8 -3.61 8.80 -3.07
C ALA A 8 -2.12 8.49 -3.15
N ILE A 9 -1.28 9.25 -2.47
CA ILE A 9 0.16 8.97 -2.34
C ILE A 9 0.39 8.30 -0.99
N ALA A 10 0.84 7.06 -1.00
CA ALA A 10 1.17 6.26 0.18
C ALA A 10 2.65 5.89 0.18
N GLY A 11 3.22 5.67 1.34
CA GLY A 11 4.60 5.21 1.49
C GLY A 11 5.16 5.46 2.89
N ASN A 12 6.33 4.91 3.13
CA ASN A 12 7.00 5.03 4.43
C ASN A 12 7.41 6.48 4.72
N PRO A 13 7.62 6.85 5.99
CA PRO A 13 8.24 8.12 6.33
C PRO A 13 9.58 8.29 5.59
N ASN A 14 9.85 9.50 5.12
CA ASN A 14 11.08 9.90 4.42
C ASN A 14 11.37 9.21 3.07
N CYS A 15 10.45 8.44 2.48
CA CYS A 15 10.62 7.87 1.14
C CYS A 15 10.45 8.88 0.00
N GLY A 16 10.08 10.14 0.31
CA GLY A 16 9.92 11.22 -0.67
C GLY A 16 8.47 11.54 -1.06
N LYS A 17 7.48 11.12 -0.28
CA LYS A 17 6.04 11.41 -0.51
C LYS A 17 5.76 12.89 -0.75
N THR A 18 6.16 13.73 0.20
CA THR A 18 5.94 15.19 0.12
C THR A 18 6.63 15.80 -1.10
N ALA A 19 7.80 15.30 -1.48
CA ALA A 19 8.47 15.80 -2.68
C ALA A 19 7.68 15.46 -3.94
N LEU A 20 7.18 14.23 -4.08
CA LEU A 20 6.33 13.83 -5.20
C LEU A 20 5.00 14.60 -5.19
N PHE A 21 4.37 14.75 -4.03
CA PHE A 21 3.12 15.51 -3.88
C PHE A 21 3.31 16.96 -4.38
N ASN A 22 4.38 17.63 -3.94
CA ASN A 22 4.70 18.99 -4.36
C ASN A 22 4.98 19.09 -5.86
N VAL A 23 5.65 18.10 -6.43
CA VAL A 23 5.91 18.04 -7.88
C VAL A 23 4.61 17.93 -8.68
N LEU A 24 3.66 17.12 -8.23
CA LEU A 24 2.38 16.92 -8.92
C LEU A 24 1.47 18.14 -8.77
N THR A 25 1.34 18.68 -7.57
CA THR A 25 0.32 19.71 -7.25
C THR A 25 0.81 21.15 -7.36
N GLY A 26 2.12 21.38 -7.29
CA GLY A 26 2.70 22.73 -7.31
C GLY A 26 2.13 23.61 -6.20
N SER A 27 1.56 24.77 -6.56
CA SER A 27 0.92 25.70 -5.63
C SER A 27 -0.55 25.38 -5.33
N ASN A 28 -1.15 24.39 -5.99
CA ASN A 28 -2.55 24.02 -5.86
C ASN A 28 -2.75 23.04 -4.70
N GLN A 29 -2.48 23.50 -3.49
CA GLN A 29 -2.53 22.69 -2.28
C GLN A 29 -3.47 23.29 -1.24
N VAL A 30 -4.15 22.41 -0.50
CA VAL A 30 -4.96 22.76 0.67
C VAL A 30 -4.47 21.91 1.83
N VAL A 31 -4.25 22.55 2.96
CA VAL A 31 -3.81 21.89 4.19
C VAL A 31 -4.95 21.95 5.21
N GLY A 32 -5.21 20.86 5.89
CA GLY A 32 -6.20 20.72 6.95
C GLY A 32 -5.77 19.61 7.91
N ASN A 33 -6.70 19.07 8.67
CA ASN A 33 -6.45 17.90 9.51
C ASN A 33 -7.29 16.72 9.04
N TRP A 34 -6.79 15.52 9.29
CA TRP A 34 -7.57 14.31 9.12
C TRP A 34 -8.73 14.31 10.12
N PRO A 35 -9.94 13.81 9.75
CA PRO A 35 -11.07 13.76 10.66
C PRO A 35 -10.75 13.02 11.95
N GLY A 36 -11.04 13.64 13.09
CA GLY A 36 -10.92 13.03 14.42
C GLY A 36 -9.51 12.86 14.97
N VAL A 37 -8.49 13.38 14.29
CA VAL A 37 -7.08 13.31 14.74
C VAL A 37 -6.37 14.64 14.52
N THR A 38 -5.18 14.81 15.13
CA THR A 38 -4.36 16.02 14.99
C THR A 38 -3.40 15.96 13.81
N VAL A 39 -3.45 14.91 13.02
CA VAL A 39 -2.56 14.66 11.88
C VAL A 39 -2.92 15.57 10.71
N GLU A 40 -1.89 16.20 10.12
CA GLU A 40 -2.04 17.09 8.97
C GLU A 40 -2.48 16.33 7.72
N LYS A 41 -3.50 16.84 7.04
CA LYS A 41 -3.98 16.36 5.75
C LYS A 41 -3.58 17.34 4.65
N LYS A 42 -2.91 16.85 3.63
CA LYS A 42 -2.58 17.59 2.42
C LYS A 42 -3.35 17.07 1.22
N GLU A 43 -4.05 17.98 0.58
CA GLU A 43 -4.73 17.72 -0.68
C GLU A 43 -4.29 18.73 -1.73
N GLY A 44 -4.30 18.33 -2.97
CA GLY A 44 -3.99 19.21 -4.07
C GLY A 44 -4.61 18.73 -5.36
N SER A 45 -4.30 19.40 -6.46
CA SER A 45 -4.76 18.96 -7.77
C SER A 45 -3.77 19.38 -8.85
N PHE A 46 -3.75 18.62 -9.93
CA PHE A 46 -3.05 18.96 -11.16
C PHE A 46 -3.87 18.55 -12.38
N VAL A 47 -3.46 19.00 -13.55
CA VAL A 47 -4.11 18.65 -14.81
C VAL A 47 -3.24 17.64 -15.54
N LEU A 48 -3.83 16.49 -15.92
CA LEU A 48 -3.19 15.45 -16.70
C LEU A 48 -4.06 15.15 -17.93
N ASP A 49 -3.52 15.32 -19.13
CA ASP A 49 -4.24 15.13 -20.40
C ASP A 49 -5.60 15.84 -20.42
N GLY A 50 -5.68 17.07 -19.90
CA GLY A 50 -6.89 17.88 -19.84
C GLY A 50 -7.90 17.51 -18.75
N ARG A 51 -7.63 16.48 -17.94
CA ARG A 51 -8.47 16.06 -16.82
C ARG A 51 -7.88 16.61 -15.50
N LYS A 52 -8.73 17.14 -14.64
CA LYS A 52 -8.35 17.50 -13.28
C LYS A 52 -8.21 16.22 -12.45
N ILE A 53 -7.06 16.07 -11.82
CA ILE A 53 -6.72 14.95 -10.94
C ILE A 53 -6.56 15.53 -9.53
N ARG A 54 -7.32 15.00 -8.59
CA ARG A 54 -7.17 15.29 -7.16
C ARG A 54 -6.06 14.41 -6.59
N VAL A 55 -5.22 14.96 -5.73
CA VAL A 55 -4.13 14.24 -5.07
C VAL A 55 -4.29 14.37 -3.56
N VAL A 56 -4.20 13.27 -2.85
CA VAL A 56 -4.25 13.21 -1.38
C VAL A 56 -2.94 12.60 -0.87
N ASP A 57 -2.22 13.33 -0.02
CA ASP A 57 -1.03 12.82 0.65
C ASP A 57 -1.45 12.07 1.92
N ILE A 58 -1.30 10.75 1.92
CA ILE A 58 -1.57 9.91 3.10
C ILE A 58 -0.40 10.06 4.08
N PRO A 59 -0.65 10.06 5.41
CA PRO A 59 0.41 10.07 6.39
C PRO A 59 1.47 9.00 6.13
N GLY A 60 2.73 9.31 6.42
CA GLY A 60 3.82 8.35 6.27
C GLY A 60 3.75 7.24 7.29
N ILE A 61 3.56 6.01 6.85
CA ILE A 61 3.39 4.85 7.72
C ILE A 61 4.27 3.69 7.26
N TYR A 62 4.66 2.83 8.19
CA TYR A 62 5.42 1.62 7.88
C TYR A 62 4.53 0.40 7.65
N ALA A 63 3.35 0.40 8.27
CA ALA A 63 2.38 -0.68 8.20
C ALA A 63 0.96 -0.17 8.49
N LEU A 64 -0.05 -0.93 8.10
CA LEU A 64 -1.46 -0.67 8.37
C LEU A 64 -1.88 -1.38 9.66
N LEU A 65 -1.37 -0.93 10.82
CA LEU A 65 -1.63 -1.54 12.13
C LEU A 65 -2.59 -0.74 13.01
N ALA A 66 -2.86 0.51 12.65
CA ALA A 66 -3.70 1.45 13.41
C ALA A 66 -3.26 1.70 14.87
N ASN A 67 -1.97 1.56 15.16
CA ASN A 67 -1.39 1.78 16.48
C ASN A 67 -1.10 3.26 16.78
N SER A 68 -0.94 4.08 15.74
CA SER A 68 -0.73 5.53 15.82
C SER A 68 -1.87 6.30 15.17
N GLU A 69 -1.96 7.61 15.41
CA GLU A 69 -2.93 8.49 14.74
C GLU A 69 -2.70 8.52 13.22
N ASP A 70 -1.43 8.55 12.78
CA ASP A 70 -1.05 8.49 11.37
C ASP A 70 -1.54 7.20 10.70
N GLU A 71 -1.30 6.05 11.33
CA GLU A 71 -1.74 4.74 10.80
C GLU A 71 -3.27 4.64 10.76
N ARG A 72 -3.99 5.17 11.77
CA ARG A 72 -5.45 5.23 11.77
C ARG A 72 -5.97 6.10 10.65
N ALA A 73 -5.45 7.32 10.51
CA ALA A 73 -5.87 8.23 9.45
C ALA A 73 -5.64 7.62 8.06
N ALA A 74 -4.50 6.95 7.87
CA ALA A 74 -4.19 6.27 6.63
C ALA A 74 -5.16 5.10 6.35
N LEU A 75 -5.40 4.25 7.35
CA LEU A 75 -6.31 3.11 7.23
C LEU A 75 -7.75 3.56 6.94
N ASP A 76 -8.27 4.54 7.71
CA ASP A 76 -9.62 5.07 7.54
C ASP A 76 -9.81 5.66 6.14
N TYR A 77 -8.82 6.39 5.64
CA TYR A 77 -8.87 6.92 4.29
C TYR A 77 -8.87 5.80 3.23
N LEU A 78 -8.02 4.80 3.37
CA LEU A 78 -7.97 3.67 2.42
C LEU A 78 -9.27 2.86 2.43
N LEU A 79 -9.89 2.67 3.60
CA LEU A 79 -11.19 2.00 3.74
C LEU A 79 -12.34 2.83 3.18
N SER A 80 -12.23 4.17 3.14
CA SER A 80 -13.25 5.02 2.53
C SER A 80 -13.42 4.81 1.01
N ARG A 81 -12.42 4.17 0.36
CA ARG A 81 -12.40 3.94 -1.10
C ARG A 81 -12.56 5.23 -1.92
N ASP A 82 -12.10 6.35 -1.37
CA ASP A 82 -12.15 7.65 -2.08
C ASP A 82 -11.09 7.75 -3.18
N ALA A 83 -9.96 7.07 -3.05
CA ALA A 83 -8.92 6.99 -4.07
C ALA A 83 -9.26 6.00 -5.18
N ASP A 84 -9.14 6.45 -6.43
CA ASP A 84 -9.26 5.63 -7.62
C ASP A 84 -7.92 4.93 -7.96
N LEU A 85 -6.80 5.50 -7.51
CA LEU A 85 -5.45 4.99 -7.68
C LEU A 85 -4.60 5.28 -6.46
N ILE A 86 -3.75 4.33 -6.07
CA ILE A 86 -2.68 4.53 -5.09
C ILE A 86 -1.34 4.65 -5.81
N ILE A 87 -0.60 5.73 -5.59
CA ILE A 87 0.83 5.78 -5.90
C ILE A 87 1.56 5.39 -4.61
N ASN A 88 2.07 4.18 -4.56
CA ASN A 88 2.92 3.73 -3.47
C ASN A 88 4.37 4.08 -3.77
N ILE A 89 4.93 5.02 -3.01
CA ILE A 89 6.32 5.46 -3.18
C ILE A 89 7.26 4.66 -2.27
N LEU A 90 8.32 4.12 -2.87
CA LEU A 90 9.31 3.29 -2.21
C LEU A 90 10.70 3.91 -2.32
N ASP A 91 11.50 3.77 -1.28
CA ASP A 91 12.92 4.11 -1.28
C ASP A 91 13.74 2.95 -1.88
N ALA A 92 14.37 3.20 -3.03
CA ALA A 92 15.22 2.23 -3.73
C ALA A 92 16.40 1.73 -2.88
N THR A 93 16.85 2.51 -1.90
CA THR A 93 17.98 2.17 -1.03
C THR A 93 17.58 1.32 0.18
N ASN A 94 16.27 1.15 0.41
CA ASN A 94 15.71 0.40 1.54
C ASN A 94 14.42 -0.35 1.15
N LEU A 95 14.51 -1.10 0.04
CA LEU A 95 13.36 -1.71 -0.61
C LEU A 95 12.62 -2.68 0.32
N GLU A 96 13.36 -3.54 1.05
CA GLU A 96 12.78 -4.55 1.96
C GLU A 96 11.80 -3.93 2.95
N ARG A 97 12.19 -2.86 3.62
CA ARG A 97 11.34 -2.18 4.60
C ARG A 97 10.10 -1.52 3.96
N ASN A 98 10.26 -1.01 2.74
CA ASN A 98 9.16 -0.34 2.05
C ASN A 98 8.13 -1.33 1.50
N LEU A 99 8.58 -2.52 1.07
CA LEU A 99 7.71 -3.56 0.54
C LEU A 99 6.71 -4.11 1.57
N PHE A 100 6.96 -3.94 2.87
CA PHE A 100 6.01 -4.37 3.89
C PHE A 100 4.66 -3.68 3.72
N LEU A 101 4.65 -2.36 3.64
CA LEU A 101 3.44 -1.58 3.35
C LEU A 101 2.87 -1.91 1.97
N THR A 102 3.73 -2.10 0.96
CA THR A 102 3.30 -2.44 -0.41
C THR A 102 2.48 -3.72 -0.44
N THR A 103 2.90 -4.78 0.28
CA THR A 103 2.14 -6.03 0.35
C THR A 103 0.77 -5.83 1.00
N GLN A 104 0.67 -5.00 2.04
CA GLN A 104 -0.61 -4.69 2.69
C GLN A 104 -1.55 -3.86 1.80
N LEU A 105 -1.00 -2.92 1.04
CA LEU A 105 -1.77 -2.14 0.06
C LEU A 105 -2.28 -3.03 -1.09
N ALA A 106 -1.47 -3.98 -1.55
CA ALA A 106 -1.86 -4.93 -2.58
C ALA A 106 -3.07 -5.78 -2.15
N GLU A 107 -3.11 -6.21 -0.89
CA GLU A 107 -4.23 -6.96 -0.31
C GLU A 107 -5.55 -6.18 -0.29
N MET A 108 -5.50 -4.84 -0.35
CA MET A 108 -6.70 -4.00 -0.39
C MET A 108 -7.38 -3.95 -1.76
N HIS A 109 -6.75 -4.48 -2.82
CA HIS A 109 -7.28 -4.50 -4.19
C HIS A 109 -7.75 -3.11 -4.67
N VAL A 110 -6.90 -2.11 -4.52
CA VAL A 110 -7.06 -0.79 -5.15
C VAL A 110 -6.03 -0.71 -6.28
N PRO A 111 -6.39 -0.18 -7.48
CA PRO A 111 -5.39 0.05 -8.52
C PRO A 111 -4.18 0.79 -7.98
N MET A 112 -2.98 0.34 -8.34
CA MET A 112 -1.74 0.84 -7.73
C MET A 112 -0.64 1.02 -8.78
N VAL A 113 0.21 2.02 -8.55
CA VAL A 113 1.48 2.24 -9.25
C VAL A 113 2.59 2.28 -8.21
N LEU A 114 3.69 1.59 -8.43
CA LEU A 114 4.89 1.69 -7.59
C LEU A 114 5.80 2.79 -8.13
N ALA A 115 6.08 3.81 -7.33
CA ALA A 115 7.03 4.86 -7.62
C ALA A 115 8.35 4.57 -6.88
N ILE A 116 9.39 4.15 -7.58
CA ILE A 116 10.68 3.83 -6.96
C ILE A 116 11.53 5.08 -6.93
N ASN A 117 11.62 5.72 -5.77
CA ASN A 117 12.37 6.96 -5.56
C ASN A 117 13.80 6.69 -5.12
N MET A 118 14.62 7.74 -5.11
CA MET A 118 16.04 7.70 -4.72
C MET A 118 16.90 6.78 -5.60
N MET A 119 16.50 6.62 -6.87
CA MET A 119 17.26 5.83 -7.85
C MET A 119 18.71 6.29 -8.03
N ASP A 120 18.96 7.59 -7.90
CA ASP A 120 20.31 8.17 -7.93
C ASP A 120 21.17 7.71 -6.75
N LEU A 121 20.58 7.58 -5.57
CA LEU A 121 21.27 7.09 -4.38
C LEU A 121 21.50 5.57 -4.45
N ALA A 122 20.53 4.82 -4.96
CA ALA A 122 20.68 3.38 -5.18
C ALA A 122 21.84 3.10 -6.15
N ASN A 123 21.88 3.81 -7.29
CA ASN A 123 22.97 3.69 -8.27
C ASN A 123 24.33 4.04 -7.66
N LYS A 124 24.44 5.11 -6.85
CA LYS A 124 25.68 5.46 -6.15
C LYS A 124 26.16 4.40 -5.16
N ARG A 125 25.25 3.54 -4.68
CA ARG A 125 25.56 2.42 -3.79
C ARG A 125 25.81 1.11 -4.53
N GLY A 126 25.84 1.13 -5.88
CA GLY A 126 25.99 -0.07 -6.71
C GLY A 126 24.77 -1.00 -6.66
N LEU A 127 23.58 -0.46 -6.35
CA LEU A 127 22.34 -1.24 -6.36
C LEU A 127 21.65 -1.08 -7.71
N VAL A 128 21.47 -2.18 -8.42
CA VAL A 128 20.69 -2.25 -9.66
C VAL A 128 19.37 -2.95 -9.36
N LEU A 129 18.25 -2.28 -9.65
CA LEU A 129 16.92 -2.82 -9.43
C LEU A 129 16.30 -3.33 -10.74
N ASP A 130 15.85 -4.57 -10.75
CA ASP A 130 15.05 -5.14 -11.83
C ASP A 130 13.58 -4.68 -11.68
N LEU A 131 13.27 -3.51 -12.25
CA LEU A 131 11.93 -2.92 -12.15
C LEU A 131 10.88 -3.71 -12.92
N GLU A 132 11.28 -4.46 -13.94
CA GLU A 132 10.36 -5.33 -14.70
C GLU A 132 9.95 -6.54 -13.85
N GLU A 133 10.90 -7.16 -13.17
CA GLU A 133 10.63 -8.26 -12.25
C GLU A 133 9.74 -7.80 -11.08
N LEU A 134 9.98 -6.60 -10.53
CA LEU A 134 9.14 -6.02 -9.49
C LEU A 134 7.70 -5.78 -10.01
N SER A 135 7.58 -5.29 -11.26
CA SER A 135 6.28 -5.10 -11.90
C SER A 135 5.52 -6.41 -12.12
N LYS A 136 6.20 -7.46 -12.55
CA LYS A 136 5.62 -8.81 -12.71
C LYS A 136 5.16 -9.40 -11.38
N THR A 137 5.97 -9.21 -10.34
CA THR A 137 5.70 -9.71 -8.99
C THR A 137 4.40 -9.12 -8.43
N PHE A 138 4.26 -7.81 -8.47
CA PHE A 138 3.06 -7.14 -7.94
C PHE A 138 1.94 -6.98 -8.97
N GLY A 139 2.18 -7.25 -10.25
CA GLY A 139 1.18 -7.10 -11.31
C GLY A 139 0.77 -5.66 -11.57
N VAL A 140 1.63 -4.68 -11.25
CA VAL A 140 1.34 -3.24 -11.36
C VAL A 140 2.49 -2.50 -12.05
N PRO A 141 2.24 -1.34 -12.67
CA PRO A 141 3.29 -0.52 -13.24
C PRO A 141 4.31 -0.06 -12.17
N VAL A 142 5.59 -0.14 -12.52
CA VAL A 142 6.70 0.35 -11.71
C VAL A 142 7.41 1.48 -12.44
N ILE A 143 7.45 2.65 -11.82
CA ILE A 143 8.00 3.87 -12.42
C ILE A 143 9.15 4.40 -11.58
N PRO A 144 10.39 4.44 -12.10
CA PRO A 144 11.53 5.01 -11.40
C PRO A 144 11.41 6.53 -11.28
N LEU A 145 11.86 7.05 -10.14
CA LEU A 145 11.79 8.44 -9.76
C LEU A 145 13.10 8.89 -9.07
N THR A 146 13.43 10.14 -9.24
CA THR A 146 14.35 10.91 -8.40
C THR A 146 13.62 12.23 -8.12
N ALA A 147 12.90 12.29 -7.00
CA ALA A 147 11.95 13.36 -6.72
C ALA A 147 12.58 14.77 -6.63
N VAL A 148 13.87 14.85 -6.41
CA VAL A 148 14.62 16.13 -6.42
C VAL A 148 15.06 16.57 -7.84
N SER A 149 14.82 15.76 -8.87
CA SER A 149 15.18 16.05 -10.26
C SER A 149 13.94 16.39 -11.08
N THR A 150 13.84 17.64 -11.54
CA THR A 150 12.75 18.11 -12.41
C THR A 150 12.60 17.25 -13.67
N LYS A 151 13.72 16.82 -14.28
CA LYS A 151 13.71 15.95 -15.46
C LYS A 151 13.12 14.57 -15.13
N SER A 152 13.50 13.99 -13.99
CA SER A 152 12.96 12.71 -13.52
C SER A 152 11.48 12.81 -13.23
N CYS A 153 11.04 13.87 -12.57
CA CYS A 153 9.63 14.13 -12.27
C CYS A 153 8.78 14.28 -13.54
N ALA A 154 9.25 15.02 -14.54
CA ALA A 154 8.57 15.15 -15.81
C ALA A 154 8.45 13.80 -16.56
N LYS A 155 9.46 12.93 -16.45
CA LYS A 155 9.43 11.57 -17.01
C LYS A 155 8.44 10.69 -16.24
N PHE A 156 8.41 10.82 -14.92
CA PHE A 156 7.44 10.11 -14.07
C PHE A 156 6.00 10.47 -14.46
N VAL A 157 5.66 11.76 -14.54
CA VAL A 157 4.31 12.23 -14.91
C VAL A 157 3.89 11.68 -16.28
N ARG A 158 4.79 11.68 -17.27
CA ARG A 158 4.48 11.11 -18.61
C ARG A 158 4.19 9.62 -18.55
N ARG A 159 4.98 8.85 -17.78
CA ARG A 159 4.75 7.41 -17.61
C ARG A 159 3.48 7.11 -16.82
N LEU A 160 3.17 7.93 -15.81
CA LEU A 160 1.91 7.86 -15.07
C LEU A 160 0.72 8.10 -16.02
N ALA A 161 0.81 9.15 -16.88
CA ALA A 161 -0.22 9.43 -17.88
C ALA A 161 -0.43 8.27 -18.84
N GLN A 162 0.64 7.60 -19.26
CA GLN A 162 0.55 6.42 -20.12
C GLN A 162 -0.11 5.25 -19.36
N ALA A 163 0.32 4.96 -18.14
CA ALA A 163 -0.25 3.91 -17.31
C ALA A 163 -1.76 4.10 -17.06
N LEU A 164 -2.19 5.35 -16.88
CA LEU A 164 -3.62 5.68 -16.69
C LEU A 164 -4.50 5.53 -17.94
N LYS A 165 -3.91 5.37 -19.13
CA LYS A 165 -4.63 5.07 -20.37
C LYS A 165 -4.82 3.56 -20.58
N GLU A 166 -4.00 2.77 -19.92
CA GLU A 166 -4.07 1.32 -19.91
C GLU A 166 -4.94 0.84 -18.75
N ASP A 167 -5.44 -0.37 -18.81
CA ASP A 167 -6.07 -1.00 -17.66
C ASP A 167 -4.97 -1.36 -16.67
N LEU A 168 -4.92 -0.61 -15.53
CA LEU A 168 -3.92 -0.84 -14.50
C LEU A 168 -4.06 -2.22 -13.85
N GLY A 169 -5.24 -2.84 -13.97
CA GLY A 169 -5.57 -4.06 -13.25
C GLY A 169 -5.56 -3.86 -11.72
N LEU A 170 -5.65 -4.96 -11.02
CA LEU A 170 -5.52 -4.98 -9.56
C LEU A 170 -4.17 -5.59 -9.17
N PRO A 171 -3.55 -5.10 -8.10
CA PRO A 171 -2.29 -5.66 -7.63
C PRO A 171 -2.46 -7.13 -7.24
N LYS A 172 -1.40 -7.92 -7.45
CA LYS A 172 -1.34 -9.31 -6.99
C LYS A 172 -1.07 -9.33 -5.49
N GLU A 173 -1.90 -10.05 -4.76
CA GLU A 173 -1.64 -10.36 -3.35
C GLU A 173 -0.49 -11.36 -3.21
N MET A 174 0.24 -11.24 -2.11
CA MET A 174 1.15 -12.29 -1.71
C MET A 174 0.38 -13.54 -1.25
N GLN A 175 1.01 -14.69 -1.37
CA GLN A 175 0.55 -15.92 -0.74
C GLN A 175 1.39 -16.19 0.51
N HIS A 176 0.72 -16.50 1.61
CA HIS A 176 1.37 -16.96 2.83
C HIS A 176 1.79 -18.46 2.71
N SER A 177 2.37 -18.99 3.77
CA SER A 177 2.64 -20.43 3.81
C SER A 177 1.34 -21.24 3.69
N GLU A 178 1.43 -22.45 3.18
CA GLU A 178 0.26 -23.33 2.95
C GLU A 178 -0.61 -23.50 4.20
N LEU A 179 0.02 -23.59 5.37
CA LEU A 179 -0.71 -23.73 6.64
C LEU A 179 -1.50 -22.47 6.98
N ILE A 180 -0.89 -21.29 6.82
CA ILE A 180 -1.57 -20.01 7.06
C ILE A 180 -2.70 -19.81 6.06
N GLU A 181 -2.49 -20.15 4.78
CA GLU A 181 -3.54 -20.02 3.74
C GLU A 181 -4.75 -20.91 4.05
N LYS A 182 -4.53 -22.12 4.58
CA LYS A 182 -5.63 -23.00 5.03
C LYS A 182 -6.44 -22.36 6.17
N GLU A 183 -5.75 -21.76 7.15
CA GLU A 183 -6.45 -21.08 8.25
C GLU A 183 -7.20 -19.84 7.78
N ILE A 184 -6.61 -19.00 6.91
CA ILE A 184 -7.30 -17.88 6.28
C ILE A 184 -8.56 -18.36 5.55
N ALA A 185 -8.46 -19.39 4.71
CA ALA A 185 -9.57 -19.94 3.96
C ALA A 185 -10.69 -20.47 4.86
N SER A 186 -10.33 -21.09 5.99
CA SER A 186 -11.30 -21.68 6.94
C SER A 186 -12.21 -20.64 7.59
N ILE A 187 -11.73 -19.43 7.83
CA ILE A 187 -12.47 -18.34 8.50
C ILE A 187 -13.08 -17.32 7.53
N THR A 188 -12.61 -17.26 6.29
CA THR A 188 -13.04 -16.30 5.28
C THR A 188 -14.56 -16.26 5.08
N PRO A 189 -15.31 -17.37 5.04
CA PRO A 189 -16.77 -17.34 4.90
C PRO A 189 -17.48 -16.58 6.01
N ALA A 190 -16.98 -16.63 7.24
CA ALA A 190 -17.59 -15.96 8.40
C ALA A 190 -17.57 -14.42 8.27
N PHE A 191 -16.65 -13.88 7.50
CA PHE A 191 -16.45 -12.42 7.36
C PHE A 191 -17.15 -11.80 6.15
N SER A 192 -17.95 -12.55 5.39
CA SER A 192 -18.58 -12.05 4.15
C SER A 192 -19.49 -10.82 4.36
N SER A 193 -20.19 -10.74 5.49
CA SER A 193 -21.05 -9.58 5.82
C SER A 193 -20.21 -8.34 6.16
N LEU A 194 -19.17 -8.50 7.00
CA LEU A 194 -18.29 -7.43 7.41
C LEU A 194 -17.46 -6.89 6.23
N ALA A 195 -17.00 -7.77 5.36
CA ALA A 195 -16.27 -7.42 4.15
C ALA A 195 -17.08 -6.52 3.21
N ARG A 196 -18.38 -6.85 3.01
CA ARG A 196 -19.30 -6.01 2.23
C ARG A 196 -19.51 -4.64 2.85
N GLU A 197 -19.67 -4.56 4.17
CA GLU A 197 -19.81 -3.30 4.89
C GLU A 197 -18.57 -2.41 4.71
N LEU A 198 -17.38 -3.00 4.78
CA LEU A 198 -16.11 -2.28 4.66
C LEU A 198 -15.67 -2.09 3.20
N ASN A 199 -16.42 -2.62 2.23
CA ASN A 199 -16.06 -2.61 0.81
C ASN A 199 -14.64 -3.17 0.53
N VAL A 200 -14.32 -4.30 1.16
CA VAL A 200 -13.06 -5.03 1.02
C VAL A 200 -13.32 -6.51 0.74
N SER A 201 -12.28 -7.29 0.42
CA SER A 201 -12.42 -8.75 0.30
C SER A 201 -12.59 -9.42 1.66
N SER A 202 -13.34 -10.54 1.71
CA SER A 202 -13.46 -11.35 2.93
C SER A 202 -12.10 -11.90 3.36
N ARG A 203 -11.21 -12.21 2.40
CA ARG A 203 -9.83 -12.61 2.68
C ARG A 203 -9.06 -11.50 3.39
N TRP A 204 -9.18 -10.25 2.93
CA TRP A 204 -8.55 -9.12 3.61
C TRP A 204 -8.99 -9.03 5.09
N VAL A 205 -10.31 -9.14 5.35
CA VAL A 205 -10.81 -9.14 6.72
C VAL A 205 -10.23 -10.29 7.54
N SER A 206 -10.10 -11.49 6.95
CA SER A 206 -9.50 -12.65 7.61
C SER A 206 -8.04 -12.41 7.99
N VAL A 207 -7.24 -11.89 7.06
CA VAL A 207 -5.82 -11.55 7.30
C VAL A 207 -5.71 -10.48 8.38
N GLN A 208 -6.53 -9.42 8.34
CA GLN A 208 -6.50 -8.36 9.34
C GLN A 208 -6.99 -8.84 10.73
N TYR A 209 -7.97 -9.73 10.77
CA TYR A 209 -8.41 -10.36 12.02
C TYR A 209 -7.29 -11.20 12.64
N LEU A 210 -6.62 -12.04 11.87
CA LEU A 210 -5.49 -12.86 12.32
C LEU A 210 -4.27 -12.01 12.70
N SER A 211 -4.08 -10.86 12.07
CA SER A 211 -3.04 -9.88 12.42
C SER A 211 -3.35 -9.10 13.70
N GLY A 212 -4.56 -9.28 14.26
CA GLY A 212 -4.98 -8.57 15.47
C GLY A 212 -5.30 -7.09 15.26
N LEU A 213 -5.68 -6.67 14.02
CA LEU A 213 -5.99 -5.27 13.74
C LEU A 213 -7.19 -4.82 14.59
N PRO A 214 -7.02 -3.83 15.50
CA PRO A 214 -8.02 -3.48 16.51
C PRO A 214 -9.40 -3.16 15.92
N VAL A 215 -9.45 -2.35 14.87
CA VAL A 215 -10.69 -1.96 14.18
C VAL A 215 -11.48 -3.17 13.66
N ILE A 216 -10.80 -4.19 13.16
CA ILE A 216 -11.44 -5.42 12.68
C ILE A 216 -11.88 -6.29 13.84
N THR A 217 -11.01 -6.48 14.84
CA THR A 217 -11.33 -7.32 16.03
C THR A 217 -12.53 -6.76 16.77
N GLU A 218 -12.62 -5.43 16.97
CA GLU A 218 -13.76 -4.77 17.60
C GLU A 218 -15.05 -4.98 16.80
N LYS A 219 -15.03 -4.81 15.48
CA LYS A 219 -16.20 -5.03 14.62
C LYS A 219 -16.66 -6.49 14.62
N VAL A 220 -15.72 -7.43 14.63
CA VAL A 220 -16.01 -8.87 14.72
C VAL A 220 -16.75 -9.17 16.04
N ASN A 221 -16.25 -8.66 17.16
CA ASN A 221 -16.86 -8.81 18.47
C ASN A 221 -18.25 -8.16 18.54
N GLN A 222 -18.41 -6.92 18.06
CA GLN A 222 -19.68 -6.19 18.04
C GLN A 222 -20.77 -6.92 17.23
N LYS A 223 -20.37 -7.61 16.16
CA LYS A 223 -21.28 -8.37 15.29
C LYS A 223 -21.54 -9.81 15.79
N GLY A 224 -20.86 -10.25 16.84
CA GLY A 224 -20.97 -11.61 17.34
C GLY A 224 -20.52 -12.66 16.31
N ILE A 225 -19.54 -12.34 15.48
CA ILE A 225 -18.98 -13.30 14.50
C ILE A 225 -18.11 -14.29 15.26
N GLU A 226 -18.52 -15.54 15.28
CA GLU A 226 -17.80 -16.60 15.98
C GLU A 226 -16.65 -17.14 15.13
N VAL A 227 -15.43 -16.85 15.55
CA VAL A 227 -14.18 -17.41 15.00
C VAL A 227 -13.28 -17.81 16.16
N SER A 228 -12.86 -19.07 16.19
CA SER A 228 -12.00 -19.58 17.25
C SER A 228 -10.52 -19.24 16.99
N ALA A 229 -10.09 -18.07 17.48
CA ALA A 229 -8.68 -17.67 17.44
C ALA A 229 -7.77 -18.67 18.14
N GLU A 230 -8.25 -19.29 19.25
CA GLU A 230 -7.50 -20.29 20.01
C GLU A 230 -7.25 -21.58 19.21
N LYS A 231 -8.23 -22.01 18.42
CA LYS A 231 -8.06 -23.15 17.52
C LYS A 231 -6.99 -22.86 16.46
N ILE A 232 -7.01 -21.67 15.88
CA ILE A 232 -6.04 -21.24 14.85
C ILE A 232 -4.64 -21.18 15.47
N LYS A 233 -4.50 -20.58 16.64
CA LYS A 233 -3.23 -20.53 17.38
C LYS A 233 -2.68 -21.93 17.67
N THR A 234 -3.56 -22.87 18.05
CA THR A 234 -3.17 -24.27 18.28
C THR A 234 -2.72 -24.95 16.98
N THR A 235 -3.41 -24.69 15.86
CA THR A 235 -3.05 -25.27 14.56
C THR A 235 -1.73 -24.71 14.04
N LEU A 236 -1.49 -23.42 14.20
CA LEU A 236 -0.23 -22.76 13.78
C LEU A 236 0.92 -23.03 14.76
N ASN A 237 0.62 -23.50 15.99
CA ASN A 237 1.57 -23.65 17.10
C ASN A 237 2.28 -22.36 17.49
N GLU A 238 1.71 -21.21 17.15
CA GLU A 238 2.19 -19.86 17.47
C GLU A 238 1.07 -18.83 17.34
N ASP A 239 1.36 -17.59 17.75
CA ASP A 239 0.41 -16.49 17.58
C ASP A 239 0.22 -16.18 16.07
N PRO A 240 -1.04 -16.15 15.57
CA PRO A 240 -1.32 -15.89 14.16
C PRO A 240 -0.72 -14.60 13.63
N ALA A 241 -0.63 -13.55 14.45
CA ALA A 241 -0.05 -12.27 14.04
C ALA A 241 1.46 -12.40 13.77
N PHE A 242 2.18 -13.18 14.59
CA PHE A 242 3.60 -13.48 14.35
C PHE A 242 3.79 -14.36 13.10
N ALA A 243 3.00 -15.42 12.96
CA ALA A 243 3.04 -16.30 11.78
C ALA A 243 2.85 -15.51 10.47
N LEU A 244 1.86 -14.61 10.44
CA LEU A 244 1.60 -13.73 9.29
C LEU A 244 2.75 -12.77 9.02
N ALA A 245 3.31 -12.16 10.07
CA ALA A 245 4.43 -11.23 9.92
C ALA A 245 5.67 -11.95 9.38
N ASP A 246 6.03 -13.11 9.94
CA ASP A 246 7.16 -13.91 9.48
C ASP A 246 7.00 -14.38 8.04
N SER A 247 5.80 -14.85 7.68
CA SER A 247 5.48 -15.23 6.31
C SER A 247 5.61 -14.06 5.34
N ARG A 248 5.17 -12.86 5.73
CA ARG A 248 5.30 -11.62 4.94
C ARG A 248 6.76 -11.23 4.75
N TYR A 249 7.56 -11.26 5.81
CA TYR A 249 9.00 -10.98 5.70
C TYR A 249 9.73 -12.02 4.84
N ALA A 250 9.37 -13.31 4.94
CA ALA A 250 9.94 -14.35 4.08
C ALA A 250 9.64 -14.08 2.60
N TYR A 251 8.39 -13.74 2.27
CA TYR A 251 8.00 -13.35 0.91
C TYR A 251 8.78 -12.11 0.44
N ILE A 252 8.84 -11.05 1.24
CA ILE A 252 9.55 -9.81 0.89
C ILE A 252 11.03 -10.07 0.61
N ARG A 253 11.70 -10.90 1.41
CA ARG A 253 13.10 -11.28 1.18
C ARG A 253 13.28 -11.98 -0.16
N GLN A 254 12.38 -12.88 -0.54
CA GLN A 254 12.42 -13.53 -1.86
C GLN A 254 12.28 -12.50 -2.99
N VAL A 255 11.34 -11.54 -2.86
CA VAL A 255 11.18 -10.46 -3.83
C VAL A 255 12.46 -9.61 -3.92
N VAL A 256 13.03 -9.22 -2.79
CA VAL A 256 14.28 -8.42 -2.78
C VAL A 256 15.42 -9.17 -3.45
N LEU A 257 15.58 -10.46 -3.18
CA LEU A 257 16.61 -11.29 -3.81
C LEU A 257 16.42 -11.44 -5.32
N SER A 258 15.19 -11.43 -5.83
CA SER A 258 14.92 -11.49 -7.28
C SER A 258 15.13 -10.15 -7.97
N VAL A 259 14.88 -9.04 -7.26
CA VAL A 259 14.80 -7.68 -7.82
C VAL A 259 16.13 -6.91 -7.66
N VAL A 260 16.82 -7.07 -6.52
CA VAL A 260 18.04 -6.30 -6.22
C VAL A 260 19.26 -7.07 -6.65
N LYS A 261 20.00 -6.49 -7.59
CA LYS A 261 21.30 -6.99 -8.06
C LYS A 261 22.38 -6.03 -7.56
N ALA A 262 23.44 -6.55 -6.94
CA ALA A 262 24.62 -5.75 -6.67
C ALA A 262 25.46 -5.67 -7.96
N GLU A 263 25.93 -4.49 -8.35
CA GLU A 263 27.05 -4.42 -9.31
C GLU A 263 28.29 -5.01 -8.65
N LEU A 264 28.86 -6.03 -9.28
CA LEU A 264 30.15 -6.64 -8.90
C LEU A 264 31.32 -5.70 -9.21
#